data_bd55c9dbe771bd09568dc2f945d36e4f
#
_entry.id   bd55c9dbe771bd09568dc2f945d36e4f
#
_cell.length_a   1.000
_cell.length_b   1.000
_cell.length_c   1.000
_cell.angle_alpha   90.00
_cell.angle_beta   90.00
_cell.angle_gamma   90.00
#
_symmetry.space_group_name_H-M   'P 1'
#
loop_
_entity.id
_entity.type
_entity.pdbx_description
1 polymer ?
#
loop_
_entity_poly.entity_id
_entity_poly.type
_entity_poly.pdbx_seq_one_letter_code
_entity_poly.pdbx_strand_id
1 'polypeptide(L)'
;MLRLEGVRKSFGDTVVLDGIDLDVARDEVVALIGASGSGKSTLLRTVNLLEQIDDGRIVLGDDDITDPRVRVDAVRARIGVVFQHFNLFPHLTVLDNVALASRHVLRQPKAAANERALEVLTRVGLGDKAGAYPDRLSGGQQQRVAIARALAPRPAVLLLDEITSALDPELVGEVLDLVRTLKEVGTTILMATHEMAFARDVADRVVFLDRGRIAEQGPPAQLFTAPREVRTQEFLTRFTAH
;
A
#
# COMPACT_ATOMS: atom_id res chain seq x y z
N MET A 1 -10.05 4.44 -11.29
CA MET A 1 -8.62 4.23 -11.56
C MET A 1 -8.20 2.81 -11.23
N LEU A 2 -8.42 2.32 -9.99
CA LEU A 2 -8.38 0.90 -9.64
C LEU A 2 -9.80 0.45 -9.29
N ARG A 3 -10.25 -0.70 -9.80
CA ARG A 3 -11.58 -1.25 -9.51
C ARG A 3 -11.50 -2.75 -9.28
N LEU A 4 -12.11 -3.20 -8.21
CA LEU A 4 -12.30 -4.60 -7.83
C LEU A 4 -13.78 -4.90 -7.96
N GLU A 5 -14.15 -5.98 -8.64
CA GLU A 5 -15.52 -6.37 -8.90
C GLU A 5 -15.73 -7.83 -8.49
N GLY A 6 -16.51 -8.05 -7.43
CA GLY A 6 -16.86 -9.36 -6.93
C GLY A 6 -15.67 -10.23 -6.51
N VAL A 7 -14.55 -9.64 -6.09
CA VAL A 7 -13.28 -10.36 -5.84
C VAL A 7 -13.45 -11.38 -4.72
N ARG A 8 -13.12 -12.64 -5.02
CA ARG A 8 -13.11 -13.76 -4.08
C ARG A 8 -11.75 -14.42 -4.00
N LYS A 9 -11.38 -14.83 -2.77
CA LYS A 9 -10.15 -15.57 -2.50
C LYS A 9 -10.32 -16.51 -1.32
N SER A 10 -9.94 -17.77 -1.55
CA SER A 10 -9.90 -18.80 -0.52
C SER A 10 -8.51 -19.43 -0.42
N PHE A 11 -8.16 -19.96 0.73
CA PHE A 11 -7.00 -20.79 0.96
C PHE A 11 -7.48 -22.12 1.54
N GLY A 12 -7.45 -23.17 0.73
CA GLY A 12 -8.13 -24.43 1.03
C GLY A 12 -9.64 -24.18 1.23
N ASP A 13 -10.19 -24.63 2.34
CA ASP A 13 -11.61 -24.46 2.67
C ASP A 13 -11.94 -23.11 3.33
N THR A 14 -10.93 -22.27 3.57
CA THR A 14 -11.11 -20.98 4.26
C THR A 14 -11.30 -19.84 3.26
N VAL A 15 -12.49 -19.26 3.22
CA VAL A 15 -12.77 -18.04 2.45
C VAL A 15 -12.18 -16.84 3.19
N VAL A 16 -11.30 -16.10 2.52
CA VAL A 16 -10.61 -14.91 3.07
C VAL A 16 -11.13 -13.61 2.47
N LEU A 17 -11.50 -13.63 1.18
CA LEU A 17 -12.22 -12.53 0.53
C LEU A 17 -13.49 -13.09 -0.08
N ASP A 18 -14.63 -12.45 0.17
CA ASP A 18 -15.93 -12.95 -0.23
C ASP A 18 -16.76 -11.86 -0.92
N GLY A 19 -16.50 -11.68 -2.21
CA GLY A 19 -17.25 -10.74 -3.05
C GLY A 19 -16.91 -9.28 -2.73
N ILE A 20 -15.63 -8.90 -2.84
CA ILE A 20 -15.19 -7.53 -2.61
C ILE A 20 -15.44 -6.68 -3.85
N ASP A 21 -16.27 -5.64 -3.67
CA ASP A 21 -16.47 -4.55 -4.62
C ASP A 21 -15.84 -3.27 -4.05
N LEU A 22 -14.79 -2.78 -4.70
CA LEU A 22 -14.06 -1.59 -4.27
C LEU A 22 -13.53 -0.83 -5.49
N ASP A 23 -13.77 0.45 -5.55
CA ASP A 23 -13.11 1.35 -6.49
C ASP A 23 -12.17 2.31 -5.74
N VAL A 24 -11.08 2.72 -6.37
CA VAL A 24 -10.18 3.76 -5.90
C VAL A 24 -10.01 4.75 -7.03
N ALA A 25 -10.41 6.00 -6.80
CA ALA A 25 -10.27 7.07 -7.77
C ALA A 25 -8.80 7.50 -7.93
N ARG A 26 -8.52 8.30 -8.96
CA ARG A 26 -7.20 8.91 -9.08
C ARG A 26 -7.01 9.93 -7.95
N ASP A 27 -5.79 10.01 -7.41
CA ASP A 27 -5.38 10.92 -6.36
C ASP A 27 -6.16 10.73 -5.03
N GLU A 28 -6.90 9.60 -4.90
CA GLU A 28 -7.64 9.23 -3.70
C GLU A 28 -6.76 8.40 -2.76
N VAL A 29 -6.87 8.68 -1.46
CA VAL A 29 -6.31 7.85 -0.38
C VAL A 29 -7.42 7.06 0.28
N VAL A 30 -7.40 5.75 0.09
CA VAL A 30 -8.35 4.82 0.72
C VAL A 30 -7.64 4.03 1.82
N ALA A 31 -8.17 4.09 3.04
CA ALA A 31 -7.67 3.32 4.17
C ALA A 31 -8.55 2.09 4.44
N LEU A 32 -7.94 0.91 4.39
CA LEU A 32 -8.54 -0.34 4.83
C LEU A 32 -8.29 -0.52 6.32
N ILE A 33 -9.35 -0.59 7.12
CA ILE A 33 -9.31 -0.90 8.54
C ILE A 33 -10.05 -2.21 8.83
N GLY A 34 -9.78 -2.82 9.97
CA GLY A 34 -10.42 -4.09 10.36
C GLY A 34 -9.53 -4.91 11.27
N ALA A 35 -10.10 -5.90 11.90
CA ALA A 35 -9.39 -6.80 12.80
C ALA A 35 -8.26 -7.57 12.07
N SER A 36 -7.30 -8.11 12.83
CA SER A 36 -6.33 -9.05 12.28
C SER A 36 -7.08 -10.24 11.65
N GLY A 37 -6.61 -10.69 10.49
CA GLY A 37 -7.26 -11.79 9.74
C GLY A 37 -8.54 -11.38 8.99
N SER A 38 -8.93 -10.10 8.95
CA SER A 38 -10.13 -9.67 8.18
C SER A 38 -9.96 -9.72 6.66
N GLY A 39 -8.73 -9.92 6.15
CA GLY A 39 -8.44 -10.03 4.70
C GLY A 39 -7.70 -8.83 4.09
N LYS A 40 -7.36 -7.77 4.86
CA LYS A 40 -6.72 -6.54 4.35
C LYS A 40 -5.46 -6.81 3.51
N SER A 41 -4.47 -7.50 4.09
CA SER A 41 -3.22 -7.80 3.39
C SER A 41 -3.43 -8.73 2.21
N THR A 42 -4.37 -9.69 2.30
CA THR A 42 -4.75 -10.55 1.18
C THR A 42 -5.33 -9.71 0.04
N LEU A 43 -6.22 -8.75 0.34
CA LEU A 43 -6.78 -7.84 -0.65
C LEU A 43 -5.68 -7.04 -1.36
N LEU A 44 -4.72 -6.46 -0.63
CA LEU A 44 -3.59 -5.76 -1.24
C LEU A 44 -2.74 -6.70 -2.12
N ARG A 45 -2.54 -7.96 -1.69
CA ARG A 45 -1.77 -8.97 -2.44
C ARG A 45 -2.50 -9.44 -3.70
N THR A 46 -3.83 -9.44 -3.74
CA THR A 46 -4.56 -9.73 -4.97
C THR A 46 -4.44 -8.59 -5.98
N VAL A 47 -4.45 -7.32 -5.52
CA VAL A 47 -4.30 -6.15 -6.39
C VAL A 47 -2.93 -6.13 -7.09
N ASN A 48 -1.86 -6.54 -6.42
CA ASN A 48 -0.53 -6.59 -7.05
C ASN A 48 -0.20 -7.95 -7.70
N LEU A 49 -1.19 -8.84 -7.82
CA LEU A 49 -1.08 -10.18 -8.41
C LEU A 49 -0.08 -11.11 -7.67
N LEU A 50 0.26 -10.86 -6.41
CA LEU A 50 1.00 -11.81 -5.57
C LEU A 50 0.13 -12.99 -5.15
N GLU A 51 -1.18 -12.74 -5.01
CA GLU A 51 -2.21 -13.76 -4.81
C GLU A 51 -3.17 -13.73 -5.98
N GLN A 52 -3.42 -14.87 -6.59
CA GLN A 52 -4.46 -14.99 -7.62
C GLN A 52 -5.84 -15.02 -6.96
N ILE A 53 -6.80 -14.32 -7.54
CA ILE A 53 -8.20 -14.40 -7.13
C ILE A 53 -8.83 -15.69 -7.66
N ASP A 54 -9.86 -16.17 -6.97
CA ASP A 54 -10.60 -17.37 -7.37
C ASP A 54 -11.79 -17.00 -8.27
N ASP A 55 -12.37 -15.80 -8.08
CA ASP A 55 -13.49 -15.25 -8.85
C ASP A 55 -13.48 -13.72 -8.82
N GLY A 56 -14.23 -13.09 -9.73
CA GLY A 56 -14.29 -11.65 -9.92
C GLY A 56 -13.22 -11.12 -10.87
N ARG A 57 -12.98 -9.82 -10.84
CA ARG A 57 -11.93 -9.17 -11.65
C ARG A 57 -11.36 -7.93 -10.98
N ILE A 58 -10.14 -7.56 -11.39
CA ILE A 58 -9.45 -6.35 -10.95
C ILE A 58 -9.03 -5.56 -12.19
N VAL A 59 -9.45 -4.30 -12.25
CA VAL A 59 -9.17 -3.40 -13.37
C VAL A 59 -8.29 -2.26 -12.91
N LEU A 60 -7.17 -2.01 -13.60
CA LEU A 60 -6.25 -0.91 -13.37
C LEU A 60 -6.20 0.01 -14.59
N GLY A 61 -6.79 1.19 -14.48
CA GLY A 61 -7.07 2.04 -15.63
C GLY A 61 -8.15 1.40 -16.49
N ASP A 62 -7.80 1.04 -17.72
CA ASP A 62 -8.69 0.37 -18.68
C ASP A 62 -8.35 -1.13 -18.85
N ASP A 63 -7.31 -1.61 -18.14
CA ASP A 63 -6.81 -2.98 -18.26
C ASP A 63 -7.39 -3.88 -17.18
N ASP A 64 -8.02 -5.00 -17.57
CA ASP A 64 -8.30 -6.11 -16.65
C ASP A 64 -6.97 -6.82 -16.35
N ILE A 65 -6.44 -6.59 -15.14
CA ILE A 65 -5.15 -7.16 -14.72
C ILE A 65 -5.24 -8.62 -14.27
N THR A 66 -6.43 -9.16 -14.15
CA THR A 66 -6.69 -10.56 -13.80
C THR A 66 -6.82 -11.47 -15.03
N ASP A 67 -6.84 -10.91 -16.25
CA ASP A 67 -6.79 -11.69 -17.49
C ASP A 67 -5.49 -12.53 -17.54
N PRO A 68 -5.58 -13.86 -17.74
CA PRO A 68 -4.40 -14.74 -17.79
C PRO A 68 -3.35 -14.38 -18.85
N ARG A 69 -3.70 -13.55 -19.82
CA ARG A 69 -2.82 -13.10 -20.90
C ARG A 69 -1.96 -11.90 -20.53
N VAL A 70 -2.20 -11.26 -19.39
CA VAL A 70 -1.43 -10.07 -18.98
C VAL A 70 0.00 -10.43 -18.64
N ARG A 71 0.89 -9.50 -18.93
CA ARG A 71 2.28 -9.59 -18.49
C ARG A 71 2.39 -9.09 -17.06
N VAL A 72 2.44 -10.01 -16.11
CA VAL A 72 2.44 -9.73 -14.66
C VAL A 72 3.50 -8.68 -14.26
N ASP A 73 4.73 -8.79 -14.78
CA ASP A 73 5.79 -7.82 -14.48
C ASP A 73 5.45 -6.40 -14.94
N ALA A 74 4.79 -6.27 -16.11
CA ALA A 74 4.36 -4.96 -16.61
C ALA A 74 3.23 -4.37 -15.74
N VAL A 75 2.32 -5.19 -15.23
CA VAL A 75 1.29 -4.78 -14.27
C VAL A 75 1.92 -4.34 -12.96
N ARG A 76 2.80 -5.17 -12.38
CA ARG A 76 3.49 -4.87 -11.12
C ARG A 76 4.34 -3.60 -11.19
N ALA A 77 4.90 -3.27 -12.35
CA ALA A 77 5.63 -2.01 -12.52
C ALA A 77 4.73 -0.76 -12.41
N ARG A 78 3.41 -0.93 -12.62
CA ARG A 78 2.40 0.13 -12.47
C ARG A 78 1.80 0.20 -11.07
N ILE A 79 2.17 -0.72 -10.18
CA ILE A 79 1.66 -0.83 -8.81
C ILE A 79 2.85 -0.80 -7.86
N GLY A 80 2.99 0.29 -7.11
CA GLY A 80 3.99 0.37 -6.05
C GLY A 80 3.48 -0.40 -4.84
N VAL A 81 4.36 -1.20 -4.20
CA VAL A 81 3.99 -1.94 -2.99
C VAL A 81 5.03 -1.73 -1.91
N VAL A 82 4.54 -1.42 -0.70
CA VAL A 82 5.34 -1.37 0.51
C VAL A 82 4.73 -2.32 1.53
N PHE A 83 5.53 -3.26 2.00
CA PHE A 83 5.12 -4.29 2.95
C PHE A 83 5.42 -3.87 4.40
N GLN A 84 4.83 -4.58 5.34
CA GLN A 84 5.09 -4.45 6.78
C GLN A 84 6.59 -4.57 7.11
N HIS A 85 7.28 -5.54 6.50
CA HIS A 85 8.73 -5.64 6.54
C HIS A 85 9.33 -4.90 5.34
N PHE A 86 10.46 -4.24 5.53
CA PHE A 86 11.07 -3.36 4.52
C PHE A 86 11.43 -4.09 3.23
N ASN A 87 11.78 -5.38 3.32
CA ASN A 87 12.15 -6.27 2.20
C ASN A 87 13.21 -5.64 1.27
N LEU A 88 14.16 -4.91 1.84
CA LEU A 88 15.29 -4.39 1.11
C LEU A 88 16.29 -5.50 0.81
N PHE A 89 16.94 -5.43 -0.34
CA PHE A 89 18.02 -6.35 -0.70
C PHE A 89 19.28 -5.94 0.06
N PRO A 90 19.76 -6.76 1.03
CA PRO A 90 20.84 -6.36 1.94
C PRO A 90 22.19 -6.21 1.24
N HIS A 91 22.39 -6.87 0.11
CA HIS A 91 23.61 -6.83 -0.70
C HIS A 91 23.65 -5.69 -1.72
N LEU A 92 22.58 -4.91 -1.84
CA LEU A 92 22.48 -3.75 -2.71
C LEU A 92 22.55 -2.46 -1.88
N THR A 93 23.15 -1.42 -2.48
CA THR A 93 23.10 -0.07 -1.90
C THR A 93 21.64 0.44 -1.85
N VAL A 94 21.40 1.49 -1.08
CA VAL A 94 20.10 2.20 -1.06
C VAL A 94 19.71 2.66 -2.46
N LEU A 95 20.64 3.26 -3.21
CA LEU A 95 20.40 3.68 -4.59
C LEU A 95 20.04 2.51 -5.51
N ASP A 96 20.77 1.39 -5.41
CA ASP A 96 20.51 0.21 -6.24
C ASP A 96 19.18 -0.46 -5.89
N ASN A 97 18.79 -0.50 -4.61
CA ASN A 97 17.47 -0.95 -4.18
C ASN A 97 16.36 -0.14 -4.84
N VAL A 98 16.47 1.19 -4.85
CA VAL A 98 15.46 2.08 -5.41
C VAL A 98 15.45 2.04 -6.95
N ALA A 99 16.61 1.95 -7.59
CA ALA A 99 16.72 1.90 -9.05
C ALA A 99 16.34 0.54 -9.68
N LEU A 100 16.19 -0.52 -8.85
CA LEU A 100 16.11 -1.91 -9.31
C LEU A 100 15.02 -2.13 -10.35
N ALA A 101 13.77 -1.77 -10.05
CA ALA A 101 12.64 -2.00 -10.95
C ALA A 101 12.75 -1.16 -12.23
N SER A 102 13.21 0.08 -12.14
CA SER A 102 13.45 0.95 -13.29
C SER A 102 14.48 0.35 -14.26
N ARG A 103 15.54 -0.28 -13.73
CA ARG A 103 16.61 -0.88 -14.54
C ARG A 103 16.21 -2.24 -15.14
N HIS A 104 15.62 -3.13 -14.35
CA HIS A 104 15.42 -4.53 -14.74
C HIS A 104 14.03 -4.80 -15.34
N VAL A 105 12.99 -4.12 -14.88
CA VAL A 105 11.61 -4.29 -15.37
C VAL A 105 11.31 -3.30 -16.48
N LEU A 106 11.56 -1.99 -16.23
CA LEU A 106 11.30 -0.93 -17.21
C LEU A 106 12.44 -0.77 -18.23
N ARG A 107 13.56 -1.49 -18.05
CA ARG A 107 14.73 -1.49 -18.97
C ARG A 107 15.29 -0.09 -19.25
N GLN A 108 15.18 0.81 -18.28
CA GLN A 108 15.73 2.15 -18.40
C GLN A 108 17.27 2.11 -18.37
N PRO A 109 17.95 3.02 -19.07
CA PRO A 109 19.40 3.19 -18.96
C PRO A 109 19.81 3.41 -17.51
N LYS A 110 20.95 2.81 -17.09
CA LYS A 110 21.44 2.87 -15.71
C LYS A 110 21.52 4.31 -15.18
N ALA A 111 22.02 5.24 -16.01
CA ALA A 111 22.13 6.65 -15.62
C ALA A 111 20.78 7.27 -15.28
N ALA A 112 19.78 7.12 -16.16
CA ALA A 112 18.44 7.66 -15.95
C ALA A 112 17.72 7.00 -14.74
N ALA A 113 17.85 5.67 -14.58
CA ALA A 113 17.30 4.97 -13.42
C ALA A 113 17.93 5.44 -12.09
N ASN A 114 19.25 5.67 -12.08
CA ASN A 114 19.97 6.17 -10.90
C ASN A 114 19.62 7.62 -10.58
N GLU A 115 19.53 8.49 -11.59
CA GLU A 115 19.10 9.87 -11.44
C GLU A 115 17.70 9.94 -10.82
N ARG A 116 16.75 9.16 -11.35
CA ARG A 116 15.41 9.07 -10.81
C ARG A 116 15.39 8.51 -9.40
N ALA A 117 16.19 7.48 -9.10
CA ALA A 117 16.29 6.91 -7.76
C ALA A 117 16.83 7.94 -6.75
N LEU A 118 17.84 8.73 -7.13
CA LEU A 118 18.40 9.78 -6.29
C LEU A 118 17.39 10.91 -6.05
N GLU A 119 16.64 11.31 -7.09
CA GLU A 119 15.55 12.29 -6.95
C GLU A 119 14.53 11.83 -5.90
N VAL A 120 14.05 10.57 -5.99
CA VAL A 120 13.07 10.04 -5.05
C VAL A 120 13.66 9.91 -3.65
N LEU A 121 14.90 9.44 -3.51
CA LEU A 121 15.61 9.37 -2.23
C LEU A 121 15.72 10.74 -1.58
N THR A 122 16.02 11.77 -2.34
CA THR A 122 16.09 13.16 -1.84
C THR A 122 14.71 13.61 -1.32
N ARG A 123 13.64 13.28 -2.05
CA ARG A 123 12.26 13.62 -1.63
C ARG A 123 11.85 12.94 -0.31
N VAL A 124 12.36 11.74 -0.02
CA VAL A 124 12.12 11.04 1.26
C VAL A 124 13.18 11.36 2.33
N GLY A 125 14.04 12.35 2.09
CA GLY A 125 15.07 12.82 3.05
C GLY A 125 16.26 11.90 3.20
N LEU A 126 16.59 11.07 2.19
CA LEU A 126 17.66 10.07 2.23
C LEU A 126 18.67 10.19 1.07
N GLY A 127 18.76 11.35 0.42
CA GLY A 127 19.69 11.56 -0.69
C GLY A 127 21.17 11.34 -0.30
N ASP A 128 21.54 11.73 0.93
CA ASP A 128 22.88 11.53 1.51
C ASP A 128 23.23 10.06 1.82
N LYS A 129 22.22 9.20 1.91
CA LYS A 129 22.33 7.77 2.20
C LYS A 129 22.36 6.87 0.96
N ALA A 130 22.36 7.44 -0.25
CA ALA A 130 22.29 6.69 -1.50
C ALA A 130 23.36 5.58 -1.64
N GLY A 131 24.57 5.81 -1.14
CA GLY A 131 25.67 4.84 -1.15
C GLY A 131 25.69 3.88 0.06
N ALA A 132 24.83 4.07 1.05
CA ALA A 132 24.77 3.20 2.22
C ALA A 132 24.13 1.84 1.89
N TYR A 133 24.30 0.85 2.77
CA TYR A 133 23.60 -0.43 2.74
C TYR A 133 22.48 -0.45 3.78
N PRO A 134 21.44 -1.30 3.60
CA PRO A 134 20.28 -1.36 4.50
C PRO A 134 20.62 -1.56 5.99
N ASP A 135 21.66 -2.34 6.30
CA ASP A 135 22.12 -2.60 7.66
C ASP A 135 22.69 -1.34 8.40
N ARG A 136 22.97 -0.28 7.65
CA ARG A 136 23.44 1.02 8.18
C ARG A 136 22.32 2.02 8.42
N LEU A 137 21.07 1.60 8.25
CA LEU A 137 19.89 2.47 8.35
C LEU A 137 19.02 2.08 9.56
N SER A 138 18.41 3.08 10.20
CA SER A 138 17.33 2.83 11.18
C SER A 138 16.11 2.20 10.51
N GLY A 139 15.21 1.58 11.30
CA GLY A 139 13.96 1.00 10.77
C GLY A 139 13.13 2.00 9.98
N GLY A 140 12.94 3.22 10.48
CA GLY A 140 12.23 4.29 9.76
C GLY A 140 12.92 4.71 8.46
N GLN A 141 14.27 4.75 8.44
CA GLN A 141 15.02 5.00 7.21
C GLN A 141 14.86 3.86 6.21
N GLN A 142 14.91 2.60 6.65
CA GLN A 142 14.68 1.45 5.78
C GLN A 142 13.26 1.48 5.19
N GLN A 143 12.25 1.85 5.97
CA GLN A 143 10.88 1.99 5.49
C GLN A 143 10.76 3.11 4.46
N ARG A 144 11.40 4.26 4.67
CA ARG A 144 11.44 5.34 3.69
C ARG A 144 12.14 4.93 2.39
N VAL A 145 13.20 4.11 2.46
CA VAL A 145 13.82 3.50 1.26
C VAL A 145 12.86 2.55 0.55
N ALA A 146 12.09 1.73 1.29
CA ALA A 146 11.08 0.84 0.70
C ALA A 146 9.97 1.63 -0.02
N ILE A 147 9.53 2.75 0.56
CA ILE A 147 8.58 3.68 -0.09
C ILE A 147 9.23 4.30 -1.35
N ALA A 148 10.47 4.79 -1.25
CA ALA A 148 11.20 5.34 -2.40
C ALA A 148 11.33 4.33 -3.54
N ARG A 149 11.64 3.06 -3.23
CA ARG A 149 11.70 1.96 -4.20
C ARG A 149 10.36 1.74 -4.91
N ALA A 150 9.26 1.81 -4.16
CA ALA A 150 7.92 1.66 -4.73
C ALA A 150 7.52 2.85 -5.63
N LEU A 151 8.01 4.06 -5.34
CA LEU A 151 7.71 5.29 -6.09
C LEU A 151 8.59 5.51 -7.34
N ALA A 152 9.79 4.95 -7.37
CA ALA A 152 10.75 5.20 -8.45
C ALA A 152 10.21 4.84 -9.85
N PRO A 153 9.46 3.74 -10.05
CA PRO A 153 8.84 3.38 -11.33
C PRO A 153 7.69 4.31 -11.76
N ARG A 154 7.25 5.27 -10.93
CA ARG A 154 6.07 6.12 -11.14
C ARG A 154 4.78 5.28 -11.22
N PRO A 155 4.43 4.55 -10.17
CA PRO A 155 3.26 3.69 -10.18
C PRO A 155 1.97 4.51 -10.34
N ALA A 156 0.94 3.85 -10.86
CA ALA A 156 -0.40 4.40 -10.94
C ALA A 156 -1.11 4.38 -9.59
N VAL A 157 -0.80 3.38 -8.74
CA VAL A 157 -1.32 3.25 -7.38
C VAL A 157 -0.22 2.73 -6.45
N LEU A 158 -0.19 3.25 -5.23
CA LEU A 158 0.70 2.81 -4.15
C LEU A 158 -0.11 1.99 -3.13
N LEU A 159 0.32 0.76 -2.90
CA LEU A 159 -0.24 -0.14 -1.89
C LEU A 159 0.66 -0.12 -0.65
N LEU A 160 0.09 0.17 0.52
CA LEU A 160 0.80 0.22 1.79
C LEU A 160 0.19 -0.82 2.74
N ASP A 161 0.95 -1.88 3.07
CA ASP A 161 0.48 -2.97 3.93
C ASP A 161 1.12 -2.84 5.32
N GLU A 162 0.39 -2.22 6.26
CA GLU A 162 0.76 -2.07 7.68
C GLU A 162 2.19 -1.55 7.88
N ILE A 163 2.56 -0.50 7.15
CA ILE A 163 3.93 -0.01 7.00
C ILE A 163 4.59 0.53 8.29
N THR A 164 3.84 0.67 9.38
CA THR A 164 4.33 1.15 10.69
C THR A 164 4.49 0.02 11.70
N SER A 165 3.91 -1.15 11.45
CA SER A 165 3.81 -2.23 12.44
C SER A 165 5.16 -2.85 12.86
N ALA A 166 6.21 -2.68 12.05
CA ALA A 166 7.56 -3.18 12.33
C ALA A 166 8.51 -2.06 12.83
N LEU A 167 7.96 -0.88 13.15
CA LEU A 167 8.74 0.28 13.58
C LEU A 167 8.63 0.51 15.07
N ASP A 168 9.69 1.06 15.66
CA ASP A 168 9.62 1.63 16.99
C ASP A 168 8.64 2.82 16.99
N PRO A 169 7.84 3.01 18.07
CA PRO A 169 6.81 4.07 18.13
C PRO A 169 7.34 5.48 17.81
N GLU A 170 8.58 5.77 18.19
CA GLU A 170 9.23 7.06 17.92
C GLU A 170 9.44 7.33 16.42
N LEU A 171 9.55 6.27 15.60
CA LEU A 171 9.80 6.36 14.15
C LEU A 171 8.53 6.35 13.31
N VAL A 172 7.38 6.01 13.90
CA VAL A 172 6.08 5.92 13.22
C VAL A 172 5.72 7.28 12.60
N GLY A 173 5.87 8.37 13.36
CA GLY A 173 5.52 9.72 12.93
C GLY A 173 6.18 10.12 11.61
N GLU A 174 7.49 9.89 11.47
CA GLU A 174 8.24 10.25 10.26
C GLU A 174 7.72 9.55 8.99
N VAL A 175 7.30 8.29 9.12
CA VAL A 175 6.77 7.51 7.99
C VAL A 175 5.35 7.97 7.63
N LEU A 176 4.53 8.27 8.64
CA LEU A 176 3.18 8.78 8.43
C LEU A 176 3.19 10.18 7.80
N ASP A 177 4.13 11.06 8.20
CA ASP A 177 4.31 12.38 7.60
C ASP A 177 4.72 12.28 6.13
N LEU A 178 5.57 11.31 5.79
CA LEU A 178 5.87 11.04 4.39
C LEU A 178 4.61 10.65 3.60
N VAL A 179 3.73 9.81 4.15
CA VAL A 179 2.47 9.44 3.47
C VAL A 179 1.56 10.66 3.29
N ARG A 180 1.49 11.60 4.27
CA ARG A 180 0.77 12.88 4.10
C ARG A 180 1.32 13.67 2.91
N THR A 181 2.65 13.81 2.84
CA THR A 181 3.30 14.50 1.71
C THR A 181 2.98 13.84 0.37
N LEU A 182 2.92 12.50 0.33
CA LEU A 182 2.55 11.77 -0.90
C LEU A 182 1.10 12.03 -1.32
N LYS A 183 0.18 12.15 -0.37
CA LYS A 183 -1.20 12.56 -0.63
C LYS A 183 -1.26 13.97 -1.23
N GLU A 184 -0.55 14.93 -0.62
CA GLU A 184 -0.55 16.34 -1.07
C GLU A 184 -0.07 16.51 -2.51
N VAL A 185 0.80 15.64 -2.99
CA VAL A 185 1.27 15.64 -4.39
C VAL A 185 0.40 14.79 -5.33
N GLY A 186 -0.77 14.34 -4.88
CA GLY A 186 -1.72 13.61 -5.71
C GLY A 186 -1.34 12.15 -5.96
N THR A 187 -0.74 11.45 -4.98
CA THR A 187 -0.48 10.02 -5.11
C THR A 187 -1.74 9.22 -4.77
N THR A 188 -2.19 8.35 -5.68
CA THR A 188 -3.28 7.40 -5.38
C THR A 188 -2.77 6.32 -4.44
N ILE A 189 -3.42 6.14 -3.28
CA ILE A 189 -2.97 5.23 -2.23
C ILE A 189 -4.12 4.33 -1.78
N LEU A 190 -3.86 3.02 -1.70
CA LEU A 190 -4.69 2.05 -0.99
C LEU A 190 -3.85 1.47 0.15
N MET A 191 -4.23 1.75 1.40
CA MET A 191 -3.43 1.34 2.55
C MET A 191 -4.22 0.49 3.54
N ALA A 192 -3.59 -0.56 4.07
CA ALA A 192 -4.04 -1.26 5.27
C ALA A 192 -3.31 -0.68 6.48
N THR A 193 -4.04 -0.29 7.52
CA THR A 193 -3.43 0.32 8.71
C THR A 193 -4.19 0.01 9.98
N HIS A 194 -3.47 -0.02 11.09
CA HIS A 194 -4.00 -0.03 12.46
C HIS A 194 -3.91 1.35 13.13
N GLU A 195 -3.34 2.35 12.45
CA GLU A 195 -3.22 3.73 12.90
C GLU A 195 -4.54 4.49 12.65
N MET A 196 -5.53 4.33 13.56
CA MET A 196 -6.89 4.87 13.36
C MET A 196 -6.91 6.40 13.28
N ALA A 197 -6.10 7.08 14.12
CA ALA A 197 -5.98 8.53 14.08
C ALA A 197 -5.43 9.00 12.73
N PHE A 198 -4.41 8.32 12.22
CA PHE A 198 -3.83 8.63 10.91
C PHE A 198 -4.82 8.37 9.77
N ALA A 199 -5.53 7.23 9.79
CA ALA A 199 -6.56 6.92 8.79
C ALA A 199 -7.65 8.01 8.77
N ARG A 200 -8.10 8.48 9.95
CA ARG A 200 -9.08 9.55 10.09
C ARG A 200 -8.59 10.87 9.49
N ASP A 201 -7.31 11.20 9.69
CA ASP A 201 -6.76 12.51 9.32
C ASP A 201 -6.30 12.56 7.85
N VAL A 202 -5.88 11.43 7.27
CA VAL A 202 -5.24 11.39 5.95
C VAL A 202 -6.11 10.77 4.87
N ALA A 203 -6.96 9.78 5.19
CA ALA A 203 -7.77 9.12 4.17
C ALA A 203 -8.87 10.04 3.64
N ASP A 204 -9.18 9.91 2.35
CA ASP A 204 -10.37 10.51 1.74
C ASP A 204 -11.59 9.62 1.97
N ARG A 205 -11.35 8.30 2.02
CA ARG A 205 -12.35 7.29 2.33
C ARG A 205 -11.75 6.18 3.17
N VAL A 206 -12.54 5.68 4.12
CA VAL A 206 -12.20 4.54 4.96
C VAL A 206 -13.12 3.38 4.60
N VAL A 207 -12.55 2.19 4.52
CA VAL A 207 -13.24 0.93 4.23
C VAL A 207 -13.02 -0.01 5.41
N PHE A 208 -14.09 -0.36 6.10
CA PHE A 208 -14.05 -1.35 7.17
C PHE A 208 -14.27 -2.76 6.62
N LEU A 209 -13.24 -3.60 6.72
CA LEU A 209 -13.25 -4.99 6.29
C LEU A 209 -13.51 -5.90 7.49
N ASP A 210 -14.59 -6.68 7.47
CA ASP A 210 -14.91 -7.67 8.47
C ASP A 210 -15.16 -9.03 7.82
N ARG A 211 -14.43 -10.06 8.24
CA ARG A 211 -14.56 -11.45 7.76
C ARG A 211 -14.59 -11.59 6.24
N GLY A 212 -13.68 -10.91 5.56
CA GLY A 212 -13.54 -10.98 4.11
C GLY A 212 -14.56 -10.20 3.31
N ARG A 213 -15.40 -9.37 3.94
CA ARG A 213 -16.38 -8.50 3.28
C ARG A 213 -16.20 -7.05 3.67
N ILE A 214 -16.56 -6.14 2.79
CA ILE A 214 -16.69 -4.71 3.14
C ILE A 214 -17.99 -4.56 3.93
N ALA A 215 -17.84 -4.33 5.24
CA ALA A 215 -18.98 -4.12 6.12
C ALA A 215 -19.51 -2.68 6.04
N GLU A 216 -18.60 -1.70 5.97
CA GLU A 216 -18.96 -0.30 5.82
C GLU A 216 -17.84 0.47 5.12
N GLN A 217 -18.21 1.49 4.34
CA GLN A 217 -17.25 2.43 3.77
C GLN A 217 -17.85 3.84 3.72
N GLY A 218 -17.00 4.84 3.85
CA GLY A 218 -17.42 6.23 3.80
C GLY A 218 -16.32 7.22 4.14
N PRO A 219 -16.65 8.52 4.17
CA PRO A 219 -15.71 9.54 4.61
C PRO A 219 -15.27 9.28 6.06
N PRO A 220 -13.98 9.57 6.41
CA PRO A 220 -13.47 9.35 7.76
C PRO A 220 -14.34 9.98 8.85
N ALA A 221 -14.77 11.22 8.65
CA ALA A 221 -15.61 11.95 9.61
C ALA A 221 -16.88 11.15 9.97
N GLN A 222 -17.56 10.55 8.97
CA GLN A 222 -18.78 9.78 9.24
C GLN A 222 -18.45 8.43 9.88
N LEU A 223 -17.47 7.69 9.33
CA LEU A 223 -17.19 6.34 9.78
C LEU A 223 -16.64 6.28 11.20
N PHE A 224 -15.80 7.25 11.60
CA PHE A 224 -15.22 7.29 12.94
C PHE A 224 -16.12 7.94 14.01
N THR A 225 -17.10 8.79 13.63
CA THR A 225 -17.95 9.49 14.60
C THR A 225 -19.38 8.95 14.67
N ALA A 226 -19.92 8.48 13.56
CA ALA A 226 -21.28 7.99 13.44
C ALA A 226 -21.36 6.78 12.50
N PRO A 227 -20.67 5.67 12.83
CA PRO A 227 -20.73 4.44 12.05
C PRO A 227 -22.15 3.89 12.03
N ARG A 228 -22.60 3.42 10.87
CA ARG A 228 -23.97 2.93 10.65
C ARG A 228 -24.10 1.46 11.01
N GLU A 229 -23.05 0.68 10.71
CA GLU A 229 -23.06 -0.76 10.93
C GLU A 229 -22.65 -1.11 12.36
N VAL A 230 -23.41 -2.00 13.00
CA VAL A 230 -23.14 -2.44 14.38
C VAL A 230 -21.71 -3.00 14.52
N ARG A 231 -21.27 -3.75 13.51
CA ARG A 231 -19.90 -4.33 13.52
C ARG A 231 -18.83 -3.26 13.48
N THR A 232 -19.05 -2.16 12.76
CA THR A 232 -18.13 -1.01 12.72
C THR A 232 -18.09 -0.32 14.09
N GLN A 233 -19.23 -0.13 14.73
CA GLN A 233 -19.34 0.44 16.09
C GLN A 233 -18.57 -0.40 17.11
N GLU A 234 -18.80 -1.72 17.13
CA GLU A 234 -18.11 -2.66 18.00
C GLU A 234 -16.58 -2.65 17.81
N PHE A 235 -16.14 -2.56 16.55
CA PHE A 235 -14.72 -2.49 16.22
C PHE A 235 -14.09 -1.20 16.72
N LEU A 236 -14.70 -0.05 16.41
CA LEU A 236 -14.16 1.26 16.75
C LEU A 236 -14.17 1.55 18.26
N THR A 237 -15.16 1.05 19.01
CA THR A 237 -15.22 1.19 20.46
C THR A 237 -13.95 0.67 21.15
N ARG A 238 -13.28 -0.35 20.59
CA ARG A 238 -12.03 -0.89 21.13
C ARG A 238 -10.83 0.07 21.01
N PHE A 239 -10.90 1.03 20.07
CA PHE A 239 -9.84 2.02 19.83
C PHE A 239 -10.11 3.38 20.45
N THR A 240 -11.36 3.67 20.84
CA THR A 240 -11.73 4.93 21.53
C THR A 240 -11.67 4.81 23.04
N ALA A 241 -11.45 3.60 23.59
CA ALA A 241 -11.40 3.33 25.04
C ALA A 241 -9.98 3.50 25.65
N HIS A 242 -9.04 4.14 24.92
CA HIS A 242 -7.67 4.41 25.42
C HIS A 242 -7.31 5.87 25.28
#